data_304795d4a75c08da358215b249cf3295
#
_entry.id   304795d4a75c08da358215b249cf3295
#
_cell.length_a   1.000
_cell.length_b   1.000
_cell.length_c   1.000
_cell.angle_alpha   90.00
_cell.angle_beta   90.00
_cell.angle_gamma   90.00
#
_symmetry.space_group_name_H-M   'P 1'
#
loop_
_entity.id
_entity.type
_entity.pdbx_description
1 polymer ?
#
loop_
_entity_poly.entity_id
_entity_poly.type
_entity_poly.pdbx_seq_one_letter_code
_entity_poly.pdbx_strand_id
1 'polypeptide(L)'
;EIMPSLVGSEMCIRDSSYMDVYMGNFIGSSWQRLSNCRKPVIAAVAGYALGGGCELAMMCDFIIAADSAQFGQPEIKLGIIPGAGGTQRLPRFVGKAKAMEMCLTGRMMDAEEAERAGLVSRIVKADQLLDETLKTANQIASLSRPSVMMAKNAVNRAYETTLSEGIEFERTIFRSLFATEDQAEGMAAFADKRKPDWKHR
;
A
#
# COMPACT_ATOMS: atom_id res chain seq x y z
N GLU A 1 -1.73 5.40 17.09
CA GLU A 1 -1.62 4.18 17.97
C GLU A 1 -0.72 3.06 17.40
N ILE A 2 -0.09 3.26 16.24
CA ILE A 2 0.86 2.28 15.68
C ILE A 2 2.27 2.45 16.27
N MET A 3 2.58 3.60 16.84
CA MET A 3 3.90 3.93 17.40
C MET A 3 4.38 3.02 18.55
N PRO A 4 3.54 2.58 19.51
CA PRO A 4 4.01 1.68 20.58
C PRO A 4 4.47 0.30 20.08
N SER A 5 3.90 -0.20 18.99
CA SER A 5 4.28 -1.50 18.43
C SER A 5 5.60 -1.46 17.65
N LEU A 6 5.95 -0.30 17.08
CA LEU A 6 7.23 -0.11 16.39
C LEU A 6 8.38 0.06 17.39
N VAL A 7 8.18 0.78 18.49
CA VAL A 7 9.16 0.87 19.58
C VAL A 7 9.44 -0.51 20.21
N GLY A 8 8.42 -1.36 20.33
CA GLY A 8 8.60 -2.75 20.76
C GLY A 8 9.43 -3.59 19.79
N SER A 9 9.28 -3.37 18.48
CA SER A 9 10.07 -4.09 17.46
C SER A 9 11.53 -3.63 17.42
N GLU A 10 11.82 -2.36 17.65
CA GLU A 10 13.19 -1.84 17.74
C GLU A 10 13.96 -2.41 18.95
N MET A 11 13.30 -2.56 20.11
CA MET A 11 13.88 -3.24 21.28
C MET A 11 14.13 -4.72 21.01
N CYS A 12 13.24 -5.41 20.33
CA CYS A 12 13.44 -6.81 19.92
C CYS A 12 14.63 -6.97 18.97
N ILE A 13 14.83 -6.04 18.02
CA ILE A 13 15.97 -6.07 17.09
C ILE A 13 17.29 -5.94 17.84
N ARG A 14 17.37 -5.07 18.86
CA ARG A 14 18.61 -4.82 19.61
C ARG A 14 19.13 -6.04 20.36
N ASP A 15 18.23 -6.84 20.93
CA ASP A 15 18.57 -7.89 21.87
C ASP A 15 18.51 -9.30 21.25
N SER A 16 18.17 -9.43 19.97
CA SER A 16 18.03 -10.72 19.27
C SER A 16 19.31 -11.12 18.56
N SER A 17 19.70 -12.38 18.70
CA SER A 17 20.75 -12.99 17.89
C SER A 17 20.27 -13.29 16.47
N TYR A 18 21.21 -13.56 15.54
CA TYR A 18 20.84 -14.04 14.20
C TYR A 18 19.91 -15.26 14.25
N MET A 19 20.18 -16.21 15.13
CA MET A 19 19.36 -17.42 15.23
C MET A 19 17.98 -17.13 15.76
N ASP A 20 17.81 -16.19 16.70
CA ASP A 20 16.50 -15.81 17.22
C ASP A 20 15.65 -15.17 16.11
N VAL A 21 16.23 -14.26 15.33
CA VAL A 21 15.57 -13.60 14.20
C VAL A 21 15.21 -14.62 13.11
N TYR A 22 16.12 -15.52 12.78
CA TYR A 22 15.94 -16.52 11.74
C TYR A 22 14.87 -17.56 12.13
N MET A 23 14.98 -18.16 13.32
CA MET A 23 14.05 -19.17 13.80
C MET A 23 12.67 -18.61 14.15
N GLY A 24 12.61 -17.38 14.65
CA GLY A 24 11.39 -16.68 14.98
C GLY A 24 10.63 -16.15 13.75
N ASN A 25 11.17 -16.32 12.54
CA ASN A 25 10.60 -15.76 11.30
C ASN A 25 10.20 -14.28 11.47
N PHE A 26 11.12 -13.51 12.05
CA PHE A 26 10.91 -12.07 12.33
C PHE A 26 10.55 -11.33 11.03
N ILE A 27 9.51 -10.48 11.07
CA ILE A 27 8.95 -9.82 9.88
C ILE A 27 8.37 -10.83 8.85
N GLY A 28 7.91 -11.99 9.31
CA GLY A 28 7.34 -13.04 8.47
C GLY A 28 5.86 -12.90 8.19
N SER A 29 5.10 -13.94 8.48
CA SER A 29 3.68 -14.08 8.07
C SER A 29 2.73 -12.97 8.54
N SER A 30 2.99 -12.34 9.71
CA SER A 30 2.14 -11.27 10.24
C SER A 30 2.16 -10.01 9.35
N TRP A 31 3.33 -9.62 8.86
CA TRP A 31 3.50 -8.49 7.94
C TRP A 31 2.89 -8.77 6.57
N GLN A 32 3.05 -9.99 6.06
CA GLN A 32 2.47 -10.42 4.79
C GLN A 32 0.94 -10.42 4.79
N ARG A 33 0.29 -10.51 5.96
CA ARG A 33 -1.17 -10.45 6.05
C ARG A 33 -1.76 -9.16 5.48
N LEU A 34 -1.05 -8.03 5.63
CA LEU A 34 -1.48 -6.76 5.07
C LEU A 34 -1.40 -6.78 3.53
N SER A 35 -0.26 -7.20 2.97
CA SER A 35 -0.09 -7.32 1.51
C SER A 35 -1.05 -8.33 0.88
N ASN A 36 -1.42 -9.39 1.61
CA ASN A 36 -2.35 -10.42 1.15
C ASN A 36 -3.83 -10.07 1.38
N CYS A 37 -4.12 -8.89 1.93
CA CYS A 37 -5.51 -8.47 2.13
C CYS A 37 -6.19 -8.27 0.78
N ARG A 38 -7.28 -9.02 0.54
CA ARG A 38 -8.02 -8.95 -0.72
C ARG A 38 -8.79 -7.65 -0.91
N LYS A 39 -9.20 -7.00 0.19
CA LYS A 39 -9.87 -5.69 0.16
C LYS A 39 -8.84 -4.58 -0.02
N PRO A 40 -9.18 -3.47 -0.68
CA PRO A 40 -8.31 -2.29 -0.66
C PRO A 40 -8.02 -1.80 0.74
N VAL A 41 -6.77 -1.42 0.97
CA VAL A 41 -6.27 -0.85 2.22
C VAL A 41 -5.59 0.48 1.90
N ILE A 42 -5.97 1.53 2.61
CA ILE A 42 -5.43 2.88 2.43
C ILE A 42 -4.60 3.25 3.66
N ALA A 43 -3.37 3.68 3.45
CA ALA A 43 -2.57 4.26 4.52
C ALA A 43 -2.89 5.76 4.65
N ALA A 44 -3.29 6.19 5.85
CA ALA A 44 -3.44 7.61 6.23
C ALA A 44 -2.24 8.01 7.09
N VAL A 45 -1.31 8.77 6.52
CA VAL A 45 -0.04 9.11 7.19
C VAL A 45 -0.04 10.57 7.61
N ALA A 46 -0.08 10.82 8.94
CA ALA A 46 -0.15 12.16 9.50
C ALA A 46 1.22 12.78 9.85
N GLY A 47 2.22 11.96 10.18
CA GLY A 47 3.54 12.37 10.66
C GLY A 47 4.63 11.46 10.12
N TYR A 48 5.50 10.96 11.00
CA TYR A 48 6.62 10.12 10.59
C TYR A 48 6.19 8.70 10.22
N ALA A 49 6.49 8.29 8.99
CA ALA A 49 6.47 6.92 8.53
C ALA A 49 7.91 6.51 8.17
N LEU A 50 8.64 5.98 9.15
CA LEU A 50 10.07 5.67 9.03
C LEU A 50 10.30 4.17 9.21
N GLY A 51 11.28 3.62 8.47
CA GLY A 51 11.64 2.21 8.55
C GLY A 51 10.43 1.31 8.35
N GLY A 52 10.17 0.41 9.30
CA GLY A 52 9.01 -0.46 9.28
C GLY A 52 7.67 0.26 9.11
N GLY A 53 7.52 1.48 9.64
CA GLY A 53 6.32 2.31 9.42
C GLY A 53 6.15 2.73 7.96
N CYS A 54 7.24 3.07 7.29
CA CYS A 54 7.23 3.35 5.84
C CYS A 54 6.95 2.07 5.05
N GLU A 55 7.53 0.95 5.45
CA GLU A 55 7.29 -0.35 4.82
C GLU A 55 5.82 -0.79 4.93
N LEU A 56 5.20 -0.61 6.12
CA LEU A 56 3.76 -0.85 6.31
C LEU A 56 2.89 0.05 5.42
N ALA A 57 3.22 1.34 5.33
CA ALA A 57 2.50 2.26 4.45
C ALA A 57 2.59 1.81 2.98
N MET A 58 3.78 1.36 2.52
CA MET A 58 3.99 0.82 1.17
C MET A 58 3.35 -0.56 0.94
N MET A 59 2.97 -1.30 1.97
CA MET A 59 2.18 -2.54 1.85
C MET A 59 0.70 -2.28 1.59
N CYS A 60 0.22 -1.08 1.91
CA CYS A 60 -1.13 -0.65 1.54
C CYS A 60 -1.22 -0.39 0.04
N ASP A 61 -2.43 -0.30 -0.49
CA ASP A 61 -2.63 -0.12 -1.93
C ASP A 61 -2.26 1.29 -2.40
N PHE A 62 -2.47 2.28 -1.55
CA PHE A 62 -1.99 3.65 -1.76
C PHE A 62 -1.96 4.43 -0.44
N ILE A 63 -1.25 5.55 -0.48
CA ILE A 63 -1.04 6.42 0.68
C ILE A 63 -1.75 7.76 0.42
N ILE A 64 -2.52 8.23 1.40
CA ILE A 64 -2.95 9.61 1.52
C ILE A 64 -2.17 10.21 2.69
N ALA A 65 -1.48 11.31 2.45
CA ALA A 65 -0.59 11.90 3.45
C ALA A 65 -1.10 13.26 3.91
N ALA A 66 -0.87 13.58 5.18
CA ALA A 66 -0.93 14.96 5.65
C ALA A 66 0.24 15.76 5.07
N ASP A 67 0.07 17.07 4.97
CA ASP A 67 1.14 18.00 4.57
C ASP A 67 2.35 17.99 5.51
N SER A 68 2.18 17.50 6.74
CA SER A 68 3.24 17.30 7.74
C SER A 68 3.95 15.94 7.66
N ALA A 69 3.52 15.05 6.78
CA ALA A 69 4.04 13.68 6.73
C ALA A 69 5.51 13.63 6.26
N GLN A 70 6.27 12.69 6.85
CA GLN A 70 7.66 12.43 6.53
C GLN A 70 7.86 10.93 6.32
N PHE A 71 8.56 10.57 5.25
CA PHE A 71 8.82 9.20 4.88
C PHE A 71 10.32 8.92 4.84
N GLY A 72 10.76 7.71 5.21
CA GLY A 72 12.16 7.36 5.16
C GLY A 72 12.47 5.92 5.47
N GLN A 73 13.69 5.51 5.10
CA GLN A 73 14.27 4.20 5.41
C GLN A 73 15.63 4.42 6.12
N PRO A 74 15.61 4.80 7.42
CA PRO A 74 16.79 5.19 8.15
C PRO A 74 17.58 4.02 8.77
N GLU A 75 17.24 2.77 8.46
CA GLU A 75 17.80 1.55 9.04
C GLU A 75 19.32 1.49 8.93
N ILE A 76 19.92 2.10 7.91
CA ILE A 76 21.36 2.17 7.73
C ILE A 76 22.07 2.86 8.91
N LYS A 77 21.38 3.77 9.60
CA LYS A 77 21.89 4.45 10.79
C LYS A 77 21.99 3.52 12.01
N LEU A 78 21.32 2.37 11.95
CA LEU A 78 21.34 1.32 12.96
C LEU A 78 22.27 0.16 12.57
N GLY A 79 22.99 0.25 11.43
CA GLY A 79 23.85 -0.81 10.94
C GLY A 79 23.10 -1.98 10.30
N ILE A 80 21.85 -1.78 9.92
CA ILE A 80 21.00 -2.77 9.23
C ILE A 80 20.38 -2.16 7.95
N ILE A 81 19.66 -2.96 7.21
CA ILE A 81 18.90 -2.52 6.03
C ILE A 81 17.40 -2.68 6.28
N PRO A 82 16.51 -2.04 5.48
CA PRO A 82 15.09 -2.31 5.50
C PRO A 82 14.79 -3.81 5.36
N GLY A 83 13.97 -4.36 6.26
CA GLY A 83 13.76 -5.82 6.34
C GLY A 83 12.35 -6.28 5.95
N ALA A 84 11.36 -5.36 5.91
CA ALA A 84 9.97 -5.68 5.59
C ALA A 84 9.57 -5.32 4.14
N GLY A 85 10.55 -5.21 3.26
CA GLY A 85 10.37 -4.98 1.82
C GLY A 85 10.66 -3.56 1.35
N GLY A 86 11.23 -2.69 2.21
CA GLY A 86 11.55 -1.30 1.84
C GLY A 86 12.49 -1.21 0.65
N THR A 87 13.55 -2.02 0.60
CA THR A 87 14.48 -2.07 -0.54
C THR A 87 13.84 -2.53 -1.85
N GLN A 88 12.68 -3.19 -1.78
CA GLN A 88 11.97 -3.74 -2.94
C GLN A 88 10.80 -2.85 -3.37
N ARG A 89 10.00 -2.36 -2.40
CA ARG A 89 8.83 -1.53 -2.69
C ARG A 89 9.20 -0.08 -3.00
N LEU A 90 10.09 0.52 -2.21
CA LEU A 90 10.45 1.92 -2.41
C LEU A 90 10.91 2.24 -3.85
N PRO A 91 11.86 1.47 -4.47
CA PRO A 91 12.28 1.76 -5.84
C PRO A 91 11.17 1.57 -6.89
N ARG A 92 10.13 0.78 -6.60
CA ARG A 92 8.97 0.65 -7.48
C ARG A 92 8.06 1.88 -7.44
N PHE A 93 8.03 2.60 -6.31
CA PHE A 93 7.29 3.86 -6.19
C PHE A 93 8.09 5.06 -6.71
N VAL A 94 9.31 5.25 -6.20
CA VAL A 94 10.06 6.51 -6.38
C VAL A 94 11.23 6.40 -7.38
N GLY A 95 11.41 5.23 -7.97
CA GLY A 95 12.53 4.94 -8.85
C GLY A 95 13.84 4.66 -8.08
N LYS A 96 14.81 4.04 -8.78
CA LYS A 96 16.06 3.55 -8.20
C LYS A 96 16.89 4.66 -7.54
N ALA A 97 16.99 5.82 -8.16
CA ALA A 97 17.88 6.89 -7.70
C ALA A 97 17.50 7.41 -6.31
N LYS A 98 16.22 7.77 -6.12
CA LYS A 98 15.71 8.24 -4.82
C LYS A 98 15.73 7.14 -3.76
N ALA A 99 15.30 5.93 -4.10
CA ALA A 99 15.33 4.80 -3.19
C ALA A 99 16.75 4.49 -2.70
N MET A 100 17.73 4.51 -3.60
CA MET A 100 19.13 4.27 -3.26
C MET A 100 19.67 5.35 -2.32
N GLU A 101 19.41 6.63 -2.63
CA GLU A 101 19.80 7.73 -1.77
C GLU A 101 19.19 7.60 -0.36
N MET A 102 17.89 7.36 -0.27
CA MET A 102 17.19 7.22 1.02
C MET A 102 17.72 6.05 1.85
N CYS A 103 17.89 4.87 1.23
CA CYS A 103 18.37 3.68 1.94
C CYS A 103 19.84 3.78 2.36
N LEU A 104 20.70 4.48 1.59
CA LEU A 104 22.13 4.59 1.89
C LEU A 104 22.48 5.75 2.82
N THR A 105 21.69 6.81 2.84
CA THR A 105 21.92 7.99 3.69
C THR A 105 21.00 8.04 4.90
N GLY A 106 19.87 7.33 4.84
CA GLY A 106 18.82 7.43 5.84
C GLY A 106 18.17 8.82 5.90
N ARG A 107 18.19 9.59 4.75
CA ARG A 107 17.45 10.84 4.67
C ARG A 107 15.95 10.60 4.62
N MET A 108 15.20 11.59 5.04
CA MET A 108 13.74 11.62 4.92
C MET A 108 13.30 12.35 3.66
N MET A 109 12.07 12.10 3.26
CA MET A 109 11.34 12.69 2.16
C MET A 109 10.06 13.31 2.75
N ASP A 110 9.81 14.59 2.51
CA ASP A 110 8.58 15.24 2.93
C ASP A 110 7.38 14.82 2.06
N ALA A 111 6.18 15.25 2.46
CA ALA A 111 4.95 14.89 1.77
C ALA A 111 4.94 15.33 0.30
N GLU A 112 5.45 16.54 0.02
CA GLU A 112 5.46 17.08 -1.34
C GLU A 112 6.45 16.34 -2.26
N GLU A 113 7.64 16.00 -1.75
CA GLU A 113 8.59 15.17 -2.49
C GLU A 113 8.01 13.76 -2.72
N ALA A 114 7.35 13.20 -1.72
CA ALA A 114 6.75 11.86 -1.78
C ALA A 114 5.61 11.79 -2.82
N GLU A 115 4.78 12.82 -2.90
CA GLU A 115 3.72 12.91 -3.91
C GLU A 115 4.32 13.07 -5.32
N ARG A 116 5.24 14.00 -5.52
CA ARG A 116 5.92 14.18 -6.83
C ARG A 116 6.69 12.94 -7.28
N ALA A 117 7.21 12.16 -6.34
CA ALA A 117 7.93 10.93 -6.64
C ALA A 117 7.03 9.70 -6.87
N GLY A 118 5.74 9.79 -6.58
CA GLY A 118 4.78 8.70 -6.77
C GLY A 118 4.61 7.76 -5.57
N LEU A 119 5.20 8.07 -4.41
CA LEU A 119 4.98 7.30 -3.18
C LEU A 119 3.62 7.60 -2.56
N VAL A 120 3.18 8.86 -2.61
CA VAL A 120 1.91 9.34 -2.05
C VAL A 120 0.95 9.65 -3.19
N SER A 121 -0.27 9.20 -3.06
CA SER A 121 -1.34 9.43 -4.06
C SER A 121 -1.81 10.89 -4.07
N ARG A 122 -1.94 11.49 -2.89
CA ARG A 122 -2.28 12.92 -2.72
C ARG A 122 -1.99 13.39 -1.30
N ILE A 123 -1.86 14.71 -1.17
CA ILE A 123 -1.66 15.40 0.10
C ILE A 123 -2.95 16.11 0.51
N VAL A 124 -3.23 16.12 1.80
CA VAL A 124 -4.33 16.85 2.42
C VAL A 124 -3.85 17.58 3.68
N LYS A 125 -4.64 18.49 4.22
CA LYS A 125 -4.33 19.11 5.52
C LYS A 125 -4.41 18.08 6.63
N ALA A 126 -3.53 18.22 7.64
CA ALA A 126 -3.42 17.24 8.72
C ALA A 126 -4.74 17.03 9.48
N ASP A 127 -5.51 18.09 9.70
CA ASP A 127 -6.83 18.06 10.35
C ASP A 127 -7.93 17.41 9.49
N GLN A 128 -7.72 17.29 8.17
CA GLN A 128 -8.67 16.70 7.23
C GLN A 128 -8.30 15.27 6.82
N LEU A 129 -7.12 14.77 7.24
CA LEU A 129 -6.57 13.51 6.76
C LEU A 129 -7.52 12.33 6.92
N LEU A 130 -8.08 12.16 8.12
CA LEU A 130 -8.94 11.02 8.39
C LEU A 130 -10.25 11.10 7.60
N ASP A 131 -10.88 12.27 7.56
CA ASP A 131 -12.16 12.47 6.87
C ASP A 131 -12.02 12.26 5.36
N GLU A 132 -10.97 12.81 4.73
CA GLU A 132 -10.71 12.63 3.30
C GLU A 132 -10.32 11.16 2.96
N THR A 133 -9.61 10.49 3.86
CA THR A 133 -9.29 9.07 3.69
C THR A 133 -10.55 8.21 3.82
N LEU A 134 -11.38 8.45 4.82
CA LEU A 134 -12.65 7.74 5.00
C LEU A 134 -13.63 8.01 3.84
N LYS A 135 -13.69 9.22 3.34
CA LYS A 135 -14.49 9.56 2.15
C LYS A 135 -14.06 8.72 0.94
N THR A 136 -12.74 8.57 0.71
CA THR A 136 -12.21 7.72 -0.35
C THR A 136 -12.53 6.25 -0.10
N ALA A 137 -12.36 5.76 1.12
CA ALA A 137 -12.68 4.39 1.48
C ALA A 137 -14.17 4.08 1.28
N ASN A 138 -15.06 5.00 1.68
CA ASN A 138 -16.50 4.87 1.48
C ASN A 138 -16.88 4.91 -0.01
N GLN A 139 -16.20 5.74 -0.82
CA GLN A 139 -16.40 5.73 -2.27
C GLN A 139 -16.05 4.36 -2.87
N ILE A 140 -14.90 3.77 -2.48
CA ILE A 140 -14.53 2.43 -2.93
C ILE A 140 -15.53 1.38 -2.44
N ALA A 141 -15.94 1.47 -1.17
CA ALA A 141 -16.89 0.52 -0.57
C ALA A 141 -18.30 0.59 -1.19
N SER A 142 -18.65 1.71 -1.83
CA SER A 142 -19.93 1.88 -2.55
C SER A 142 -19.95 1.25 -3.95
N LEU A 143 -18.83 0.67 -4.40
CA LEU A 143 -18.70 0.02 -5.71
C LEU A 143 -18.86 -1.50 -5.61
N SER A 144 -19.00 -2.17 -6.75
CA SER A 144 -19.04 -3.64 -6.82
C SER A 144 -17.79 -4.24 -6.18
N ARG A 145 -17.98 -5.02 -5.11
CA ARG A 145 -16.88 -5.64 -4.37
C ARG A 145 -16.03 -6.59 -5.22
N PRO A 146 -16.61 -7.49 -6.04
CA PRO A 146 -15.82 -8.32 -6.95
C PRO A 146 -14.94 -7.48 -7.87
N SER A 147 -15.49 -6.44 -8.50
CA SER A 147 -14.75 -5.58 -9.43
C SER A 147 -13.61 -4.83 -8.74
N VAL A 148 -13.86 -4.27 -7.55
CA VAL A 148 -12.83 -3.59 -6.75
C VAL A 148 -11.68 -4.53 -6.38
N MET A 149 -12.00 -5.76 -5.93
CA MET A 149 -10.97 -6.74 -5.56
C MET A 149 -10.17 -7.23 -6.76
N MET A 150 -10.82 -7.42 -7.90
CA MET A 150 -10.16 -7.83 -9.15
C MET A 150 -9.29 -6.70 -9.73
N ALA A 151 -9.75 -5.45 -9.68
CA ALA A 151 -8.96 -4.29 -10.09
C ALA A 151 -7.67 -4.17 -9.24
N LYS A 152 -7.78 -4.29 -7.90
CA LYS A 152 -6.61 -4.33 -7.02
C LYS A 152 -5.62 -5.43 -7.43
N ASN A 153 -6.14 -6.64 -7.67
CA ASN A 153 -5.30 -7.79 -8.05
C ASN A 153 -4.60 -7.57 -9.39
N ALA A 154 -5.30 -6.99 -10.39
CA ALA A 154 -4.71 -6.67 -11.69
C ALA A 154 -3.60 -5.62 -11.59
N VAL A 155 -3.83 -4.54 -10.84
CA VAL A 155 -2.82 -3.49 -10.65
C VAL A 155 -1.59 -4.03 -9.92
N ASN A 156 -1.76 -4.81 -8.85
CA ASN A 156 -0.64 -5.41 -8.14
C ASN A 156 0.16 -6.39 -9.02
N ARG A 157 -0.50 -7.08 -9.95
CA ARG A 157 0.16 -8.00 -10.90
C ARG A 157 1.19 -7.29 -11.78
N ALA A 158 1.02 -6.02 -12.08
CA ALA A 158 1.96 -5.23 -12.89
C ALA A 158 3.37 -5.16 -12.29
N TYR A 159 3.51 -5.33 -10.98
CA TYR A 159 4.79 -5.31 -10.28
C TYR A 159 5.45 -6.70 -10.15
N GLU A 160 4.77 -7.77 -10.56
CA GLU A 160 5.20 -9.15 -10.33
C GLU A 160 5.42 -9.94 -11.63
N THR A 161 5.11 -9.36 -12.80
CA THR A 161 5.20 -10.08 -14.08
C THR A 161 5.60 -9.17 -15.24
N THR A 162 5.81 -9.77 -16.41
CA THR A 162 6.06 -9.03 -17.67
C THR A 162 4.78 -8.33 -18.14
N LEU A 163 4.92 -7.28 -18.95
CA LEU A 163 3.78 -6.53 -19.48
C LEU A 163 2.80 -7.43 -20.25
N SER A 164 3.32 -8.33 -21.08
CA SER A 164 2.49 -9.23 -21.89
C SER A 164 1.67 -10.20 -21.03
N GLU A 165 2.29 -10.80 -20.03
CA GLU A 165 1.60 -11.69 -19.08
C GLU A 165 0.62 -10.92 -18.19
N GLY A 166 0.98 -9.71 -17.77
CA GLY A 166 0.09 -8.83 -17.00
C GLY A 166 -1.17 -8.48 -17.79
N ILE A 167 -1.05 -8.13 -19.08
CA ILE A 167 -2.18 -7.86 -19.97
C ILE A 167 -3.06 -9.10 -20.16
N GLU A 168 -2.48 -10.29 -20.32
CA GLU A 168 -3.28 -11.51 -20.46
C GLU A 168 -4.01 -11.87 -19.16
N PHE A 169 -3.37 -11.68 -18.03
CA PHE A 169 -4.03 -11.81 -16.71
C PHE A 169 -5.20 -10.84 -16.57
N GLU A 170 -5.00 -9.55 -16.89
CA GLU A 170 -6.05 -8.52 -16.87
C GLU A 170 -7.25 -8.91 -17.75
N ARG A 171 -6.99 -9.35 -19.00
CA ARG A 171 -8.05 -9.81 -19.91
C ARG A 171 -8.82 -10.99 -19.35
N THR A 172 -8.14 -11.91 -18.69
CA THR A 172 -8.76 -13.09 -18.08
C THR A 172 -9.72 -12.69 -16.97
N ILE A 173 -9.28 -11.85 -16.03
CA ILE A 173 -10.17 -11.38 -14.96
C ILE A 173 -11.25 -10.42 -15.45
N PHE A 174 -10.97 -9.58 -16.45
CA PHE A 174 -11.99 -8.75 -17.09
C PHE A 174 -13.13 -9.61 -17.67
N ARG A 175 -12.79 -10.67 -18.43
CA ARG A 175 -13.80 -11.60 -18.98
C ARG A 175 -14.59 -12.32 -17.88
N SER A 176 -13.94 -12.71 -16.77
CA SER A 176 -14.61 -13.40 -15.67
C SER A 176 -15.67 -12.53 -14.97
N LEU A 177 -15.50 -11.19 -14.99
CA LEU A 177 -16.49 -10.27 -14.43
C LEU A 177 -17.85 -10.32 -15.14
N PHE A 178 -17.89 -10.72 -16.41
CA PHE A 178 -19.15 -10.88 -17.15
C PHE A 178 -20.03 -12.03 -16.63
N ALA A 179 -19.52 -12.87 -15.75
CA ALA A 179 -20.28 -13.88 -15.03
C ALA A 179 -20.92 -13.35 -13.73
N THR A 180 -20.65 -12.10 -13.34
CA THR A 180 -21.17 -11.51 -12.10
C THR A 180 -22.52 -10.82 -12.32
N GLU A 181 -23.39 -10.87 -11.30
CA GLU A 181 -24.63 -10.10 -11.29
C GLU A 181 -24.35 -8.59 -11.31
N ASP A 182 -23.27 -8.17 -10.64
CA ASP A 182 -22.88 -6.76 -10.56
C ASP A 182 -22.51 -6.18 -11.93
N GLN A 183 -21.91 -6.96 -12.83
CA GLN A 183 -21.62 -6.49 -14.19
C GLN A 183 -22.92 -6.20 -14.94
N ALA A 184 -23.89 -7.10 -14.89
CA ALA A 184 -25.19 -6.91 -15.54
C ALA A 184 -25.95 -5.72 -14.96
N GLU A 185 -25.95 -5.58 -13.61
CA GLU A 185 -26.55 -4.45 -12.91
C GLU A 185 -25.88 -3.12 -13.27
N GLY A 186 -24.53 -3.10 -13.31
CA GLY A 186 -23.78 -1.91 -13.67
C GLY A 186 -24.09 -1.41 -15.07
N MET A 187 -24.16 -2.31 -16.04
CA MET A 187 -24.52 -1.98 -17.43
C MET A 187 -25.95 -1.48 -17.56
N ALA A 188 -26.90 -2.14 -16.88
CA ALA A 188 -28.31 -1.71 -16.87
C ALA A 188 -28.45 -0.32 -16.21
N ALA A 189 -27.86 -0.13 -15.04
CA ALA A 189 -27.89 1.15 -14.34
C ALA A 189 -27.28 2.29 -15.16
N PHE A 190 -26.20 2.04 -15.87
CA PHE A 190 -25.58 3.01 -16.77
C PHE A 190 -26.49 3.38 -17.94
N ALA A 191 -27.11 2.39 -18.60
CA ALA A 191 -28.04 2.62 -19.70
C ALA A 191 -29.29 3.42 -19.25
N ASP A 192 -29.83 3.10 -18.07
CA ASP A 192 -31.01 3.73 -17.49
C ASP A 192 -30.68 5.06 -16.76
N LYS A 193 -29.44 5.48 -16.70
CA LYS A 193 -28.96 6.70 -15.98
C LYS A 193 -29.39 6.73 -14.51
N ARG A 194 -29.39 5.60 -13.85
CA ARG A 194 -29.69 5.43 -12.42
C ARG A 194 -28.45 4.97 -11.63
N LYS A 195 -28.53 5.02 -10.31
CA LYS A 195 -27.50 4.42 -9.45
C LYS A 195 -27.64 2.89 -9.49
N PRO A 196 -26.50 2.15 -9.55
CA PRO A 196 -26.52 0.69 -9.46
C PRO A 196 -26.84 0.22 -8.03
N ASP A 197 -27.47 -0.94 -7.93
CA ASP A 197 -27.76 -1.65 -6.69
C ASP A 197 -26.91 -2.93 -6.62
N TRP A 198 -25.65 -2.77 -6.16
CA TRP A 198 -24.67 -3.85 -6.17
C TRP A 198 -25.08 -5.02 -5.27
N LYS A 199 -25.01 -6.23 -5.79
CA LYS A 199 -25.29 -7.48 -5.05
C LYS A 199 -23.99 -8.10 -4.49
N HIS A 200 -22.86 -7.60 -4.95
CA HIS A 200 -21.51 -8.05 -4.53
C HIS A 200 -21.20 -9.51 -4.85
N ARG A 201 -21.73 -10.02 -5.94
CA ARG A 201 -21.59 -11.41 -6.40
C ARG A 201 -21.70 -11.55 -7.93
#